data_4d16bef0f79268b394bdf014a0346b3e
#
_entry.id   4d16bef0f79268b394bdf014a0346b3e
#
_cell.length_a   1.000
_cell.length_b   1.000
_cell.length_c   1.000
_cell.angle_alpha   90.00
_cell.angle_beta   90.00
_cell.angle_gamma   90.00
#
_symmetry.space_group_name_H-M   'P 1'
#
loop_
_entity.id
_entity.type
_entity.pdbx_description
1 polymer ?
#
loop_
_entity_poly.entity_id
_entity_poly.type
_entity_poly.pdbx_seq_one_letter_code
_entity_poly.pdbx_strand_id
1 'polypeptide(L)'
;MPTLLPRVCAVFLFLQCSATLAASLQISPVTIQLTAAENGKVINLSNGGDEPIHAQVRAFVWDQADEQDKLTPTREIVASPPIAEVAAGGQQVIRVIRASMEPLQQERAYRLLIDELPPEGATAGANVQFRFRYSVPLFISPAGEAGKPKLQWSIVERNGKPFLLVSNSGAIHAQLSAVSLKNGGADIPISAGLLGYVLPGRVRAWALPAAASALRGKPADVAATVNGSAVTERLGESGGP
;
A
#
# COMPACT_ATOMS: atom_id res chain seq x y z
N MET A 1 8.96 -14.74 -78.04
CA MET A 1 9.74 -14.32 -76.86
C MET A 1 8.79 -14.18 -75.69
N PRO A 2 8.70 -15.13 -74.73
CA PRO A 2 7.86 -14.97 -73.57
C PRO A 2 8.67 -14.47 -72.36
N THR A 3 8.22 -13.40 -71.78
CA THR A 3 8.75 -12.74 -70.57
C THR A 3 8.39 -13.54 -69.31
N LEU A 4 9.37 -14.07 -68.59
CA LEU A 4 9.23 -14.66 -67.28
C LEU A 4 9.08 -13.58 -66.22
N LEU A 5 7.91 -13.55 -65.53
CA LEU A 5 7.74 -12.80 -64.26
C LEU A 5 8.26 -13.66 -63.08
N PRO A 6 9.10 -13.12 -62.18
CA PRO A 6 9.44 -13.82 -60.95
C PRO A 6 8.30 -13.67 -59.94
N ARG A 7 7.77 -14.80 -59.45
CA ARG A 7 6.86 -14.88 -58.32
C ARG A 7 7.67 -14.60 -57.05
N VAL A 8 7.50 -13.43 -56.48
CA VAL A 8 7.97 -13.09 -55.13
C VAL A 8 7.01 -13.72 -54.13
N CYS A 9 7.43 -14.81 -53.53
CA CYS A 9 6.76 -15.42 -52.36
C CYS A 9 7.07 -14.57 -51.13
N ALA A 10 6.15 -13.68 -50.72
CA ALA A 10 6.24 -12.95 -49.45
C ALA A 10 5.87 -13.91 -48.33
N VAL A 11 6.87 -14.46 -47.64
CA VAL A 11 6.67 -15.21 -46.40
C VAL A 11 6.40 -14.21 -45.28
N PHE A 12 5.13 -14.04 -44.92
CA PHE A 12 4.71 -13.31 -43.71
C PHE A 12 5.08 -14.17 -42.47
N LEU A 13 6.22 -13.85 -41.88
CA LEU A 13 6.60 -14.40 -40.57
C LEU A 13 5.73 -13.73 -39.51
N PHE A 14 4.62 -14.36 -39.11
CA PHE A 14 3.87 -13.98 -37.94
C PHE A 14 4.73 -14.26 -36.70
N LEU A 15 5.36 -13.22 -36.15
CA LEU A 15 5.97 -13.24 -34.83
C LEU A 15 4.81 -13.38 -33.82
N GLN A 16 4.52 -14.59 -33.41
CA GLN A 16 3.61 -14.88 -32.30
C GLN A 16 4.35 -14.42 -31.03
N CYS A 17 4.09 -13.19 -30.59
CA CYS A 17 4.49 -12.73 -29.26
C CYS A 17 3.62 -13.47 -28.25
N SER A 18 4.10 -14.62 -27.76
CA SER A 18 3.48 -15.32 -26.64
C SER A 18 3.60 -14.41 -25.42
N ALA A 19 2.51 -13.73 -25.05
CA ALA A 19 2.42 -13.04 -23.78
C ALA A 19 2.49 -14.12 -22.69
N THR A 20 3.65 -14.27 -22.08
CA THR A 20 3.80 -15.06 -20.86
C THR A 20 3.04 -14.31 -19.77
N LEU A 21 1.84 -14.78 -19.44
CA LEU A 21 1.11 -14.35 -18.25
C LEU A 21 1.92 -14.86 -17.05
N ALA A 22 2.69 -13.96 -16.44
CA ALA A 22 3.31 -14.27 -15.16
C ALA A 22 2.21 -14.55 -14.15
N ALA A 23 2.36 -15.60 -13.35
CA ALA A 23 1.47 -15.89 -12.23
C ALA A 23 1.28 -14.62 -11.41
N SER A 24 0.04 -14.17 -11.28
CA SER A 24 -0.30 -12.90 -10.62
C SER A 24 -1.46 -13.13 -9.68
N LEU A 25 -1.15 -13.17 -8.39
CA LEU A 25 -2.17 -13.16 -7.36
C LEU A 25 -2.76 -11.74 -7.27
N GLN A 26 -4.05 -11.62 -7.44
CA GLN A 26 -4.80 -10.37 -7.27
C GLN A 26 -5.60 -10.44 -5.97
N ILE A 27 -5.65 -9.33 -5.26
CA ILE A 27 -6.33 -9.23 -3.96
C ILE A 27 -7.37 -8.13 -4.01
N SER A 28 -8.59 -8.45 -3.61
CA SER A 28 -9.69 -7.48 -3.57
C SER A 28 -10.56 -7.71 -2.31
N PRO A 29 -10.87 -6.64 -1.56
CA PRO A 29 -10.39 -5.28 -1.70
C PRO A 29 -8.93 -5.11 -1.26
N VAL A 30 -8.26 -4.03 -1.70
CA VAL A 30 -6.88 -3.69 -1.32
C VAL A 30 -6.80 -2.94 0.03
N THR A 31 -7.94 -2.63 0.62
CA THR A 31 -8.07 -2.02 1.96
C THR A 31 -9.35 -2.53 2.60
N ILE A 32 -9.29 -2.91 3.86
CA ILE A 32 -10.44 -3.38 4.63
C ILE A 32 -10.80 -2.32 5.67
N GLN A 33 -12.06 -1.92 5.71
CA GLN A 33 -12.60 -1.06 6.74
C GLN A 33 -13.76 -1.78 7.42
N LEU A 34 -13.69 -1.88 8.74
CA LEU A 34 -14.75 -2.41 9.60
C LEU A 34 -15.30 -1.28 10.47
N THR A 35 -16.59 -1.22 10.57
CA THR A 35 -17.26 -0.40 11.59
C THR A 35 -17.21 -1.10 12.95
N ALA A 36 -17.52 -0.40 14.02
CA ALA A 36 -17.61 -0.98 15.36
C ALA A 36 -18.61 -2.16 15.44
N ALA A 37 -19.66 -2.15 14.63
CA ALA A 37 -20.71 -3.17 14.61
C ALA A 37 -20.38 -4.40 13.74
N GLU A 38 -19.40 -4.27 12.84
CA GLU A 38 -19.02 -5.37 11.95
C GLU A 38 -18.00 -6.28 12.62
N ASN A 39 -18.28 -7.59 12.58
CA ASN A 39 -17.38 -8.61 13.15
C ASN A 39 -16.36 -9.15 12.12
N GLY A 40 -16.50 -8.84 10.83
CA GLY A 40 -15.56 -9.28 9.80
C GLY A 40 -15.99 -8.90 8.40
N LYS A 41 -15.07 -9.12 7.48
CA LYS A 41 -15.25 -8.99 6.02
C LYS A 41 -14.53 -10.12 5.29
N VAL A 42 -14.73 -10.17 3.99
CA VAL A 42 -14.04 -11.11 3.11
C VAL A 42 -13.04 -10.38 2.23
N ILE A 43 -11.95 -11.07 1.90
CA ILE A 43 -11.08 -10.73 0.79
C ILE A 43 -11.11 -11.87 -0.22
N ASN A 44 -11.01 -11.52 -1.48
CA ASN A 44 -10.91 -12.46 -2.58
C ASN A 44 -9.47 -12.48 -3.09
N LEU A 45 -8.92 -13.66 -3.21
CA LEU A 45 -7.66 -13.95 -3.87
C LEU A 45 -7.99 -14.52 -5.24
N SER A 46 -7.53 -13.90 -6.31
CA SER A 46 -7.75 -14.38 -7.69
C SER A 46 -6.40 -14.66 -8.33
N ASN A 47 -6.28 -15.80 -8.96
CA ASN A 47 -5.08 -16.21 -9.67
C ASN A 47 -5.30 -16.04 -11.18
N GLY A 48 -4.61 -15.07 -11.78
CA GLY A 48 -4.66 -14.85 -13.24
C GLY A 48 -3.65 -15.67 -14.03
N GLY A 49 -2.85 -16.52 -13.37
CA GLY A 49 -1.88 -17.39 -14.01
C GLY A 49 -2.45 -18.77 -14.37
N ASP A 50 -1.62 -19.60 -14.97
CA ASP A 50 -1.91 -20.94 -15.45
C ASP A 50 -1.45 -22.06 -14.49
N GLU A 51 -0.78 -21.68 -13.38
CA GLU A 51 -0.39 -22.60 -12.32
C GLU A 51 -1.08 -22.24 -11.00
N PRO A 52 -1.35 -23.21 -10.09
CA PRO A 52 -1.92 -22.92 -8.79
C PRO A 52 -0.95 -22.13 -7.92
N ILE A 53 -1.49 -21.21 -7.11
CA ILE A 53 -0.73 -20.39 -6.15
C ILE A 53 -1.16 -20.77 -4.75
N HIS A 54 -0.19 -21.09 -3.89
CA HIS A 54 -0.42 -21.25 -2.46
C HIS A 54 -0.14 -19.93 -1.75
N ALA A 55 -1.10 -19.45 -0.95
CA ALA A 55 -1.02 -18.19 -0.23
C ALA A 55 -1.20 -18.40 1.27
N GLN A 56 -0.34 -17.76 2.08
CA GLN A 56 -0.47 -17.70 3.53
C GLN A 56 -0.93 -16.31 3.95
N VAL A 57 -2.00 -16.23 4.75
CA VAL A 57 -2.54 -14.97 5.28
C VAL A 57 -2.25 -14.87 6.77
N ARG A 58 -1.56 -13.81 7.18
CA ARG A 58 -1.20 -13.54 8.57
C ARG A 58 -1.62 -12.14 8.98
N ALA A 59 -2.14 -11.99 10.19
CA ALA A 59 -2.58 -10.70 10.73
C ALA A 59 -1.55 -10.12 11.70
N PHE A 60 -1.38 -8.81 11.66
CA PHE A 60 -0.50 -8.04 12.54
C PHE A 60 -1.24 -6.80 13.05
N VAL A 61 -1.04 -6.46 14.32
CA VAL A 61 -1.32 -5.10 14.78
C VAL A 61 -0.33 -4.19 14.07
N TRP A 62 -0.87 -3.12 13.50
CA TRP A 62 -0.08 -2.10 12.86
C TRP A 62 -0.04 -0.86 13.74
N ASP A 63 1.14 -0.51 14.18
CA ASP A 63 1.42 0.70 14.91
C ASP A 63 2.55 1.48 14.22
N GLN A 64 2.82 2.66 14.73
CA GLN A 64 3.92 3.51 14.27
C GLN A 64 4.69 4.01 15.48
N ALA A 65 5.96 3.65 15.55
CA ALA A 65 6.90 4.05 16.60
C ALA A 65 8.19 4.49 15.92
N ASP A 66 8.87 5.44 16.53
CA ASP A 66 10.10 6.02 15.98
C ASP A 66 9.93 6.48 14.51
N GLU A 67 8.72 7.01 14.21
CA GLU A 67 8.32 7.48 12.88
C GLU A 67 8.31 6.40 11.78
N GLN A 68 8.33 5.12 12.16
CA GLN A 68 8.33 3.97 11.26
C GLN A 68 7.12 3.06 11.55
N ASP A 69 6.75 2.26 10.57
CA ASP A 69 5.73 1.23 10.75
C ASP A 69 6.28 0.10 11.62
N LYS A 70 5.47 -0.33 12.60
CA LYS A 70 5.75 -1.45 13.47
C LYS A 70 4.62 -2.47 13.35
N LEU A 71 4.98 -3.69 12.99
CA LEU A 71 4.04 -4.81 12.87
C LEU A 71 4.31 -5.83 13.97
N THR A 72 3.28 -6.14 14.75
CA THR A 72 3.35 -7.15 15.82
C THR A 72 2.34 -8.25 15.52
N PRO A 73 2.72 -9.54 15.48
CA PRO A 73 1.79 -10.63 15.26
C PRO A 73 0.61 -10.56 16.24
N THR A 74 -0.61 -10.85 15.76
CA THR A 74 -1.81 -10.76 16.58
C THR A 74 -2.77 -11.90 16.33
N ARG A 75 -3.63 -12.17 17.32
CA ARG A 75 -4.81 -13.02 17.22
C ARG A 75 -6.13 -12.24 17.32
N GLU A 76 -6.07 -10.92 17.41
CA GLU A 76 -7.24 -10.05 17.42
C GLU A 76 -7.99 -10.06 16.08
N ILE A 77 -7.26 -10.33 15.01
CA ILE A 77 -7.79 -10.54 13.65
C ILE A 77 -7.40 -11.94 13.21
N VAL A 78 -8.38 -12.70 12.76
CA VAL A 78 -8.21 -14.07 12.29
C VAL A 78 -8.58 -14.14 10.81
N ALA A 79 -7.67 -14.68 9.99
CA ALA A 79 -7.93 -15.00 8.60
C ALA A 79 -8.28 -16.49 8.47
N SER A 80 -9.33 -16.84 7.73
CA SER A 80 -9.79 -18.21 7.55
C SER A 80 -10.20 -18.49 6.09
N PRO A 81 -9.59 -19.46 5.43
CA PRO A 81 -8.46 -20.28 5.87
C PRO A 81 -7.15 -19.44 5.96
N PRO A 82 -6.20 -19.78 6.87
CA PRO A 82 -4.93 -19.06 6.99
C PRO A 82 -3.94 -19.45 5.89
N ILE A 83 -4.10 -20.59 5.27
CA ILE A 83 -3.37 -21.04 4.07
C ILE A 83 -4.42 -21.50 3.08
N ALA A 84 -4.27 -21.10 1.84
CA ALA A 84 -5.20 -21.41 0.77
C ALA A 84 -4.45 -21.68 -0.54
N GLU A 85 -4.92 -22.63 -1.30
CA GLU A 85 -4.56 -22.82 -2.69
C GLU A 85 -5.57 -22.07 -3.57
N VAL A 86 -5.07 -21.29 -4.52
CA VAL A 86 -5.85 -20.63 -5.56
C VAL A 86 -5.52 -21.30 -6.89
N ALA A 87 -6.43 -22.10 -7.38
CA ALA A 87 -6.24 -22.83 -8.65
C ALA A 87 -5.96 -21.86 -9.80
N ALA A 88 -5.34 -22.35 -10.87
CA ALA A 88 -5.11 -21.59 -12.09
C ALA A 88 -6.42 -20.99 -12.62
N GLY A 89 -6.45 -19.69 -12.89
CA GLY A 89 -7.65 -18.95 -13.29
C GLY A 89 -8.76 -18.91 -12.24
N GLY A 90 -8.50 -19.40 -11.02
CA GLY A 90 -9.49 -19.56 -9.95
C GLY A 90 -9.52 -18.41 -8.96
N GLN A 91 -10.43 -18.54 -7.99
CA GLN A 91 -10.60 -17.57 -6.89
C GLN A 91 -10.76 -18.32 -5.57
N GLN A 92 -10.27 -17.68 -4.48
CA GLN A 92 -10.40 -18.17 -3.12
C GLN A 92 -10.84 -17.03 -2.20
N VAL A 93 -11.88 -17.30 -1.41
CA VAL A 93 -12.38 -16.36 -0.41
C VAL A 93 -11.70 -16.62 0.92
N ILE A 94 -11.16 -15.55 1.52
CA ILE A 94 -10.63 -15.55 2.87
C ILE A 94 -11.54 -14.70 3.76
N ARG A 95 -12.07 -15.26 4.83
CA ARG A 95 -12.81 -14.52 5.86
C ARG A 95 -11.82 -13.88 6.83
N VAL A 96 -12.00 -12.60 7.09
CA VAL A 96 -11.22 -11.81 8.04
C VAL A 96 -12.15 -11.42 9.16
N ILE A 97 -11.92 -11.92 10.37
CA ILE A 97 -12.85 -11.86 11.50
C ILE A 97 -12.14 -11.22 12.70
N ARG A 98 -12.86 -10.36 13.42
CA ARG A 98 -12.44 -9.83 14.72
C ARG A 98 -12.65 -10.91 15.79
N ALA A 99 -11.63 -11.17 16.62
CA ALA A 99 -11.74 -12.11 17.74
C ALA A 99 -12.52 -11.52 18.92
N SER A 100 -12.57 -10.18 19.06
CA SER A 100 -13.31 -9.48 20.10
C SER A 100 -14.10 -8.30 19.52
N MET A 101 -15.30 -8.07 20.04
CA MET A 101 -16.16 -6.93 19.71
C MET A 101 -16.10 -5.83 20.77
N GLU A 102 -15.05 -5.77 21.58
CA GLU A 102 -14.88 -4.73 22.58
C GLU A 102 -14.95 -3.33 21.95
N PRO A 103 -15.63 -2.38 22.62
CA PRO A 103 -15.73 -1.01 22.15
C PRO A 103 -14.35 -0.37 22.02
N LEU A 104 -14.10 0.29 20.91
CA LEU A 104 -12.86 1.02 20.64
C LEU A 104 -13.06 2.51 20.94
N GLN A 105 -12.08 3.14 21.58
CA GLN A 105 -12.05 4.58 21.83
C GLN A 105 -11.50 5.37 20.63
N GLN A 106 -10.67 4.73 19.82
CA GLN A 106 -10.09 5.29 18.59
C GLN A 106 -9.94 4.18 17.55
N GLU A 107 -9.72 4.55 16.31
CA GLU A 107 -9.47 3.60 15.23
C GLU A 107 -8.28 2.70 15.56
N ARG A 108 -8.43 1.40 15.32
CA ARG A 108 -7.35 0.42 15.39
C ARG A 108 -6.92 0.00 14.00
N ALA A 109 -5.63 -0.09 13.80
CA ALA A 109 -5.04 -0.44 12.53
C ALA A 109 -4.34 -1.81 12.59
N TYR A 110 -4.50 -2.57 11.51
CA TYR A 110 -3.89 -3.87 11.32
C TYR A 110 -3.33 -3.98 9.90
N ARG A 111 -2.43 -4.94 9.69
CA ARG A 111 -1.98 -5.37 8.38
C ARG A 111 -2.24 -6.86 8.21
N LEU A 112 -2.83 -7.21 7.08
CA LEU A 112 -2.81 -8.59 6.60
C LEU A 112 -1.64 -8.73 5.65
N LEU A 113 -0.70 -9.60 5.99
CA LEU A 113 0.37 -9.99 5.09
C LEU A 113 -0.05 -11.29 4.39
N ILE A 114 -0.07 -11.24 3.07
CA ILE A 114 -0.41 -12.36 2.20
C ILE A 114 0.85 -12.73 1.45
N ASP A 115 1.42 -13.87 1.80
CA ASP A 115 2.69 -14.37 1.25
C ASP A 115 2.39 -15.48 0.24
N GLU A 116 2.92 -15.38 -0.96
CA GLU A 116 2.97 -16.51 -1.90
C GLU A 116 3.99 -17.54 -1.40
N LEU A 117 3.53 -18.77 -1.22
CA LEU A 117 4.38 -19.87 -0.77
C LEU A 117 5.06 -20.56 -1.97
N PRO A 118 6.22 -21.19 -1.76
CA PRO A 118 6.83 -22.02 -2.79
C PRO A 118 5.92 -23.19 -3.16
N PRO A 119 5.90 -23.61 -4.44
CA PRO A 119 5.29 -24.87 -4.83
C PRO A 119 5.93 -26.03 -4.06
N GLU A 120 5.14 -27.08 -3.75
CA GLU A 120 5.68 -28.27 -3.12
C GLU A 120 6.74 -28.91 -4.03
N GLY A 121 7.87 -29.28 -3.43
CA GLY A 121 8.97 -29.91 -4.16
C GLY A 121 9.83 -28.96 -5.02
N ALA A 122 9.67 -27.64 -4.87
CA ALA A 122 10.52 -26.69 -5.57
C ALA A 122 11.99 -26.88 -5.14
N THR A 123 12.78 -27.50 -6.01
CA THR A 123 14.25 -27.56 -5.85
C THR A 123 14.86 -26.21 -6.22
N ALA A 124 15.94 -25.84 -5.55
CA ALA A 124 16.73 -24.67 -5.91
C ALA A 124 17.35 -24.91 -7.31
N GLY A 125 16.61 -24.56 -8.34
CA GLY A 125 17.06 -24.60 -9.72
C GLY A 125 17.72 -23.27 -10.13
N ALA A 126 18.35 -23.25 -11.31
CA ALA A 126 19.03 -22.07 -11.85
C ALA A 126 18.09 -20.91 -12.25
N ASN A 127 16.78 -21.04 -12.08
CA ASN A 127 15.79 -20.06 -12.50
C ASN A 127 15.46 -19.09 -11.35
N VAL A 128 15.40 -17.80 -11.65
CA VAL A 128 14.93 -16.77 -10.71
C VAL A 128 13.39 -16.92 -10.56
N GLN A 129 12.96 -17.20 -9.34
CA GLN A 129 11.53 -17.22 -9.01
C GLN A 129 11.19 -15.98 -8.18
N PHE A 130 10.22 -15.20 -8.65
CA PHE A 130 9.66 -14.08 -7.88
C PHE A 130 8.51 -14.60 -7.02
N ARG A 131 8.48 -14.15 -5.76
CA ARG A 131 7.36 -14.38 -4.83
C ARG A 131 6.97 -13.05 -4.24
N PHE A 132 5.69 -12.81 -4.23
CA PHE A 132 5.17 -11.55 -3.75
C PHE A 132 4.66 -11.66 -2.33
N ARG A 133 4.85 -10.58 -1.59
CA ARG A 133 4.18 -10.33 -0.33
C ARG A 133 3.29 -9.12 -0.50
N TYR A 134 2.00 -9.32 -0.30
CA TYR A 134 1.02 -8.25 -0.31
C TYR A 134 0.75 -7.80 1.12
N SER A 135 0.56 -6.49 1.32
CA SER A 135 0.29 -5.89 2.62
C SER A 135 -1.01 -5.10 2.53
N VAL A 136 -2.09 -5.69 3.02
CA VAL A 136 -3.44 -5.12 2.98
C VAL A 136 -3.73 -4.45 4.32
N PRO A 137 -3.96 -3.11 4.36
CA PRO A 137 -4.38 -2.44 5.57
C PRO A 137 -5.79 -2.82 5.96
N LEU A 138 -6.02 -2.98 7.27
CA LEU A 138 -7.32 -3.19 7.87
C LEU A 138 -7.49 -2.19 9.00
N PHE A 139 -8.59 -1.43 8.96
CA PHE A 139 -8.94 -0.46 9.98
C PHE A 139 -10.28 -0.81 10.61
N ILE A 140 -10.39 -0.61 11.92
CA ILE A 140 -11.63 -0.77 12.68
C ILE A 140 -11.94 0.57 13.31
N SER A 141 -13.01 1.19 12.86
CA SER A 141 -13.46 2.47 13.39
C SER A 141 -14.15 2.30 14.76
N PRO A 142 -14.04 3.26 15.69
CA PRO A 142 -14.83 3.29 16.91
C PRO A 142 -16.32 3.46 16.59
N ALA A 143 -17.18 3.26 17.59
CA ALA A 143 -18.59 3.55 17.46
C ALA A 143 -18.84 5.06 17.34
N GLY A 144 -19.89 5.45 16.60
CA GLY A 144 -20.26 6.85 16.36
C GLY A 144 -19.70 7.42 15.07
N GLU A 145 -19.67 8.74 14.96
CA GLU A 145 -19.08 9.38 13.78
C GLU A 145 -17.57 9.12 13.73
N ALA A 146 -17.14 8.56 12.63
CA ALA A 146 -15.73 8.48 12.33
C ALA A 146 -15.18 9.92 12.21
N GLY A 147 -14.32 10.31 13.11
CA GLY A 147 -13.67 11.62 13.07
C GLY A 147 -12.88 11.81 11.77
N LYS A 148 -12.18 12.93 11.68
CA LYS A 148 -11.25 13.22 10.56
C LYS A 148 -9.81 13.13 11.04
N PRO A 149 -8.84 12.85 10.16
CA PRO A 149 -7.45 13.06 10.48
C PRO A 149 -7.22 14.57 10.74
N LYS A 150 -6.33 14.88 11.68
CA LYS A 150 -5.89 16.26 11.97
C LYS A 150 -4.39 16.27 11.82
N LEU A 151 -3.94 16.75 10.66
CA LEU A 151 -2.53 16.68 10.27
C LEU A 151 -1.81 17.97 10.61
N GLN A 152 -0.57 17.82 11.03
CA GLN A 152 0.40 18.88 11.10
C GLN A 152 1.63 18.45 10.28
N TRP A 153 2.06 19.35 9.40
CA TRP A 153 3.14 19.11 8.45
C TRP A 153 4.31 20.02 8.78
N SER A 154 5.52 19.49 8.79
CA SER A 154 6.73 20.27 8.96
C SER A 154 7.90 19.65 8.20
N ILE A 155 8.92 20.47 7.91
CA ILE A 155 10.20 20.03 7.38
C ILE A 155 11.21 20.08 8.49
N VAL A 156 11.83 18.93 8.78
CA VAL A 156 12.93 18.82 9.75
C VAL A 156 14.20 18.38 9.04
N GLU A 157 15.35 18.71 9.61
CA GLU A 157 16.64 18.27 9.08
C GLU A 157 17.29 17.29 10.05
N ARG A 158 17.83 16.20 9.50
CA ARG A 158 18.57 15.20 10.26
C ARG A 158 19.81 14.81 9.48
N ASN A 159 20.95 14.99 10.10
CA ASN A 159 22.26 14.69 9.48
C ASN A 159 22.42 15.35 8.09
N GLY A 160 21.99 16.61 7.96
CA GLY A 160 22.06 17.38 6.72
C GLY A 160 21.06 16.99 5.64
N LYS A 161 20.07 16.12 5.95
CA LYS A 161 19.03 15.69 5.01
C LYS A 161 17.66 16.20 5.46
N PRO A 162 16.84 16.74 4.55
CA PRO A 162 15.49 17.19 4.86
C PRO A 162 14.53 15.98 4.93
N PHE A 163 13.59 16.07 5.88
CA PHE A 163 12.49 15.10 6.05
C PHE A 163 11.18 15.86 6.15
N LEU A 164 10.14 15.31 5.51
CA LEU A 164 8.76 15.70 5.77
C LEU A 164 8.28 14.94 7.00
N LEU A 165 7.98 15.69 8.06
CA LEU A 165 7.40 15.15 9.28
C LEU A 165 5.90 15.44 9.26
N VAL A 166 5.09 14.42 9.48
CA VAL A 166 3.63 14.53 9.53
C VAL A 166 3.12 13.88 10.79
N SER A 167 2.44 14.66 11.64
CA SER A 167 1.72 14.15 12.80
C SER A 167 0.24 14.15 12.56
N ASN A 168 -0.46 13.17 13.16
CA ASN A 168 -1.92 13.05 13.11
C ASN A 168 -2.49 13.02 14.54
N SER A 169 -3.08 14.12 14.97
CA SER A 169 -3.81 14.21 16.25
C SER A 169 -5.30 13.87 16.12
N GLY A 170 -5.74 13.46 14.96
CA GLY A 170 -7.13 13.07 14.69
C GLY A 170 -7.48 11.66 15.18
N ALA A 171 -8.73 11.29 15.01
CA ALA A 171 -9.30 10.03 15.50
C ALA A 171 -9.16 8.86 14.52
N ILE A 172 -8.87 9.14 13.25
CA ILE A 172 -8.69 8.14 12.19
C ILE A 172 -7.36 8.35 11.47
N HIS A 173 -6.91 7.30 10.77
CA HIS A 173 -5.71 7.36 9.95
C HIS A 173 -5.81 8.38 8.81
N ALA A 174 -4.66 8.84 8.36
CA ALA A 174 -4.50 9.58 7.11
C ALA A 174 -3.73 8.72 6.11
N GLN A 175 -4.34 8.41 4.98
CA GLN A 175 -3.65 7.89 3.81
C GLN A 175 -3.18 9.08 2.97
N LEU A 176 -1.89 9.18 2.72
CA LEU A 176 -1.26 10.31 2.01
C LEU A 176 -0.83 9.87 0.62
N SER A 177 -1.29 10.58 -0.41
CA SER A 177 -0.89 10.35 -1.80
C SER A 177 -0.79 11.66 -2.57
N ALA A 178 -0.17 11.63 -3.74
CA ALA A 178 0.03 12.77 -4.62
C ALA A 178 0.57 14.01 -3.86
N VAL A 179 1.65 13.81 -3.09
CA VAL A 179 2.21 14.84 -2.20
C VAL A 179 3.24 15.69 -2.94
N SER A 180 3.09 17.00 -2.87
CA SER A 180 4.08 17.97 -3.34
C SER A 180 4.21 19.16 -2.38
N LEU A 181 5.37 19.83 -2.42
CA LEU A 181 5.64 21.05 -1.65
C LEU A 181 5.64 22.25 -2.59
N LYS A 182 4.94 23.31 -2.21
CA LYS A 182 4.77 24.53 -3.02
C LYS A 182 5.34 25.75 -2.33
N ASN A 183 6.12 26.54 -3.05
CA ASN A 183 6.63 27.83 -2.57
C ASN A 183 6.81 28.78 -3.76
N GLY A 184 6.04 29.89 -3.79
CA GLY A 184 6.29 31.01 -4.69
C GLY A 184 6.39 30.65 -6.18
N GLY A 185 5.67 29.62 -6.63
CA GLY A 185 5.70 29.12 -8.01
C GLY A 185 6.58 27.89 -8.25
N ALA A 186 7.40 27.50 -7.27
CA ALA A 186 8.11 26.22 -7.29
C ALA A 186 7.17 25.09 -6.80
N ASP A 187 7.14 23.96 -7.50
CA ASP A 187 6.45 22.73 -7.11
C ASP A 187 7.49 21.61 -7.02
N ILE A 188 7.69 21.07 -5.82
CA ILE A 188 8.64 19.98 -5.56
C ILE A 188 7.82 18.71 -5.33
N PRO A 189 7.72 17.81 -6.32
CA PRO A 189 6.98 16.57 -6.17
C PRO A 189 7.71 15.64 -5.18
N ILE A 190 6.96 15.08 -4.23
CA ILE A 190 7.45 14.13 -3.22
C ILE A 190 7.02 12.71 -3.60
N SER A 191 5.75 12.53 -3.93
CA SER A 191 5.21 11.25 -4.38
C SER A 191 4.03 11.48 -5.31
N ALA A 192 4.05 10.89 -6.50
CA ALA A 192 2.92 10.91 -7.42
C ALA A 192 1.82 9.91 -7.00
N GLY A 193 2.19 8.83 -6.32
CA GLY A 193 1.29 7.79 -5.81
C GLY A 193 1.14 7.85 -4.29
N LEU A 194 0.94 6.68 -3.68
CA LEU A 194 0.88 6.52 -2.23
C LEU A 194 2.23 6.88 -1.59
N LEU A 195 2.24 7.88 -0.72
CA LEU A 195 3.39 8.19 0.14
C LEU A 195 3.40 7.28 1.37
N GLY A 196 2.23 7.05 1.97
CA GLY A 196 2.09 6.23 3.16
C GLY A 196 0.88 6.60 4.00
N TYR A 197 0.94 6.24 5.27
CA TYR A 197 -0.12 6.47 6.24
C TYR A 197 0.42 7.11 7.51
N VAL A 198 -0.43 7.91 8.18
CA VAL A 198 -0.18 8.40 9.54
C VAL A 198 -1.35 7.97 10.41
N LEU A 199 -1.10 7.07 11.36
CA LEU A 199 -2.13 6.53 12.25
C LEU A 199 -2.57 7.55 13.31
N PRO A 200 -3.73 7.40 13.95
CA PRO A 200 -4.18 8.26 15.03
C PRO A 200 -3.14 8.39 16.15
N GLY A 201 -2.82 9.63 16.54
CA GLY A 201 -1.84 9.91 17.59
C GLY A 201 -0.39 9.57 17.22
N ARG A 202 -0.08 9.38 15.94
CA ARG A 202 1.26 8.99 15.49
C ARG A 202 1.91 10.04 14.61
N VAL A 203 3.21 9.86 14.42
CA VAL A 203 4.08 10.70 13.61
C VAL A 203 4.83 9.83 12.62
N ARG A 204 4.97 10.32 11.39
CA ARG A 204 5.76 9.68 10.35
C ARG A 204 6.71 10.68 9.73
N ALA A 205 7.87 10.19 9.29
CA ALA A 205 8.84 10.96 8.54
C ALA A 205 9.20 10.30 7.22
N TRP A 206 9.33 11.11 6.19
CA TRP A 206 9.78 10.68 4.86
C TRP A 206 10.94 11.55 4.41
N ALA A 207 11.99 10.92 3.89
CA ALA A 207 13.11 11.63 3.31
C ALA A 207 12.64 12.48 2.12
N LEU A 208 13.11 13.73 2.08
CA LEU A 208 12.79 14.65 1.00
C LEU A 208 13.96 14.77 0.03
N PRO A 209 13.70 15.14 -1.25
CA PRO A 209 14.76 15.58 -2.16
C PRO A 209 15.56 16.74 -1.57
N ALA A 210 16.86 16.82 -1.88
CA ALA A 210 17.74 17.88 -1.38
C ALA A 210 17.22 19.30 -1.67
N ALA A 211 16.50 19.49 -2.78
CA ALA A 211 15.86 20.77 -3.12
C ALA A 211 14.88 21.28 -2.05
N ALA A 212 14.25 20.38 -1.28
CA ALA A 212 13.33 20.75 -0.22
C ALA A 212 14.01 21.43 0.98
N SER A 213 15.33 21.28 1.15
CA SER A 213 16.07 22.02 2.19
C SER A 213 15.93 23.54 2.05
N ALA A 214 15.75 24.04 0.83
CA ALA A 214 15.54 25.45 0.54
C ALA A 214 14.22 26.01 1.09
N LEU A 215 13.27 25.15 1.45
CA LEU A 215 11.96 25.51 2.01
C LEU A 215 11.93 25.56 3.51
N ARG A 216 12.98 25.08 4.18
CA ARG A 216 13.06 25.09 5.64
C ARG A 216 13.00 26.52 6.20
N GLY A 217 12.10 26.73 7.17
CA GLY A 217 11.89 28.04 7.78
C GLY A 217 11.32 29.12 6.85
N LYS A 218 10.85 28.72 5.67
CA LYS A 218 10.16 29.60 4.73
C LYS A 218 8.68 29.26 4.67
N PRO A 219 7.80 30.24 4.39
CA PRO A 219 6.40 29.95 4.11
C PRO A 219 6.31 29.03 2.90
N ALA A 220 5.76 27.86 3.10
CA ALA A 220 5.49 26.90 2.03
C ALA A 220 4.21 26.14 2.33
N ASP A 221 3.58 25.62 1.30
CA ASP A 221 2.37 24.82 1.41
C ASP A 221 2.67 23.37 0.99
N VAL A 222 1.96 22.43 1.59
CA VAL A 222 1.89 21.06 1.13
C VAL A 222 0.57 20.84 0.40
N ALA A 223 0.65 20.36 -0.83
CA ALA A 223 -0.51 19.86 -1.55
C ALA A 223 -0.47 18.33 -1.50
N ALA A 224 -1.58 17.71 -1.12
CA ALA A 224 -1.68 16.27 -0.97
C ALA A 224 -3.11 15.77 -1.23
N THR A 225 -3.26 14.48 -1.47
CA THR A 225 -4.54 13.79 -1.34
C THR A 225 -4.54 13.02 -0.04
N VAL A 226 -5.48 13.35 0.85
CA VAL A 226 -5.66 12.73 2.16
C VAL A 226 -6.98 11.96 2.17
N ASN A 227 -6.94 10.65 2.35
CA ASN A 227 -8.13 9.76 2.31
C ASN A 227 -9.01 10.01 1.08
N GLY A 228 -8.39 10.19 -0.09
CA GLY A 228 -9.09 10.45 -1.35
C GLY A 228 -9.52 11.90 -1.60
N SER A 229 -9.33 12.81 -0.63
CA SER A 229 -9.68 14.23 -0.77
C SER A 229 -8.43 15.09 -0.97
N ALA A 230 -8.46 15.98 -1.96
CA ALA A 230 -7.37 16.93 -2.17
C ALA A 230 -7.36 17.98 -1.06
N VAL A 231 -6.18 18.25 -0.50
CA VAL A 231 -5.94 19.25 0.53
C VAL A 231 -4.73 20.11 0.16
N THR A 232 -4.74 21.36 0.63
CA THR A 232 -3.57 22.23 0.62
C THR A 232 -3.47 22.86 1.99
N GLU A 233 -2.37 22.60 2.68
CA GLU A 233 -2.14 23.06 4.04
C GLU A 233 -0.78 23.74 4.13
N ARG A 234 -0.68 24.71 5.04
CA ARG A 234 0.58 25.41 5.28
C ARG A 234 1.52 24.53 6.10
N LEU A 235 2.78 24.49 5.72
CA LEU A 235 3.82 23.90 6.55
C LEU A 235 3.93 24.68 7.86
N GLY A 236 3.81 23.98 8.98
CA GLY A 236 4.06 24.56 10.29
C GLY A 236 5.54 24.96 10.43
N GLU A 237 5.80 25.97 11.23
CA GLU A 237 7.17 26.27 11.64
C GLU A 237 7.72 25.04 12.37
N SER A 238 8.93 24.61 11.99
CA SER A 238 9.61 23.53 12.69
C SER A 238 9.90 23.98 14.12
N GLY A 239 9.00 23.65 15.04
CA GLY A 239 9.35 23.69 16.46
C GLY A 239 10.47 22.67 16.66
N GLY A 240 11.68 23.12 16.85
CA GLY A 240 12.76 22.30 17.36
C GLY A 240 12.35 21.71 18.72
N PRO A 241 12.96 20.58 19.12
CA PRO A 241 12.76 20.02 20.45
C PRO A 241 13.19 20.98 21.53
#